data_53ca420c76558540892fa5345cd59100
#
_entry.id   53ca420c76558540892fa5345cd59100
#
_cell.length_a   1.000
_cell.length_b   1.000
_cell.length_c   1.000
_cell.angle_alpha   90.00
_cell.angle_beta   90.00
_cell.angle_gamma   90.00
#
_symmetry.space_group_name_H-M   'P 1'
#
loop_
_entity.id
_entity.type
_entity.pdbx_description
1 polymer ?
#
loop_
_entity_poly.entity_id
_entity_poly.type
_entity_poly.pdbx_seq_one_letter_code
_entity_poly.pdbx_strand_id
1 'polypeptide(L)'
;KEGLVLLGLKYEERTEPWDGACGVFHPMITEAVVRFQSETIMETFPAQGPVKTKIIGKDTRKKEEAAARVKEDMNYELTEVMVEYRPEHERLLYSLGLAGSAFKKVYFDPSLGRQIALYIPAEDVIVPYGASNIESAERVTHVMRKTKNEVVKLQAAGFYREVELGDPVSFFTDIEEAKAEQSGISLTSDDRYTILEVHADLNIDGVDGADGEDSMQVAKPYVVTLEKGTGKILAIRRNWNIDDPLMLKRQHFVHYAYVPGFGFYGLGLIHIIGGYAKAGTSIIRQLVDAGSLSNLPGGLKSRGLRVKGDDTPIGPGEFRDVDVPSGSIRDNIMPLPY
;
A
#
# COMPACT_ATOMS: atom_id res chain seq x y z
N LYS A 1 -7.01 -1.89 7.05
CA LYS A 1 -8.02 -2.81 6.53
C LYS A 1 -9.30 -2.07 6.12
N GLU A 2 -9.99 -1.39 7.05
CA GLU A 2 -11.23 -0.63 6.75
C GLU A 2 -11.06 0.35 5.58
N GLY A 3 -9.93 0.99 5.49
CA GLY A 3 -9.65 1.92 4.43
C GLY A 3 -9.54 1.33 3.04
N LEU A 4 -9.06 0.12 2.92
CA LEU A 4 -9.02 -0.58 1.64
C LEU A 4 -10.43 -0.95 1.17
N VAL A 5 -11.32 -1.30 2.11
CA VAL A 5 -12.73 -1.56 1.79
C VAL A 5 -13.44 -0.30 1.29
N LEU A 6 -13.10 0.87 1.87
CA LEU A 6 -13.68 2.16 1.45
C LEU A 6 -13.22 2.64 0.06
N LEU A 7 -12.23 1.99 -0.55
CA LEU A 7 -11.90 2.20 -1.97
C LEU A 7 -13.07 1.81 -2.89
N GLY A 8 -13.90 0.84 -2.45
CA GLY A 8 -15.07 0.44 -3.21
C GLY A 8 -14.77 -0.26 -4.53
N LEU A 9 -13.64 -0.97 -4.60
CA LEU A 9 -13.24 -1.71 -5.81
C LEU A 9 -14.05 -3.01 -6.00
N LYS A 10 -14.65 -3.52 -4.93
CA LYS A 10 -15.45 -4.74 -4.93
C LYS A 10 -16.88 -4.45 -4.50
N TYR A 11 -17.85 -5.01 -5.20
CA TYR A 11 -19.25 -5.02 -4.77
C TYR A 11 -19.39 -5.95 -3.56
N GLU A 12 -20.11 -5.51 -2.52
CA GLU A 12 -20.38 -6.30 -1.32
C GLU A 12 -21.71 -7.03 -1.47
N GLU A 13 -21.70 -8.36 -1.42
CA GLU A 13 -22.94 -9.12 -1.32
C GLU A 13 -23.51 -9.00 0.10
N ARG A 14 -24.65 -8.33 0.23
CA ARG A 14 -25.28 -8.07 1.51
C ARG A 14 -26.49 -8.95 1.71
N THR A 15 -26.57 -9.54 2.90
CA THR A 15 -27.71 -10.34 3.38
C THR A 15 -28.58 -9.55 4.38
N GLU A 16 -28.13 -8.37 4.81
CA GLU A 16 -28.84 -7.48 5.72
C GLU A 16 -29.04 -6.12 5.06
N PRO A 17 -30.22 -5.48 5.25
CA PRO A 17 -31.42 -5.90 5.99
C PRO A 17 -32.25 -7.00 5.33
N TRP A 18 -31.95 -7.36 4.08
CA TRP A 18 -32.50 -8.50 3.35
C TRP A 18 -31.50 -9.04 2.35
N ASP A 19 -31.72 -10.22 1.89
CA ASP A 19 -30.85 -10.91 0.93
C ASP A 19 -30.90 -10.19 -0.44
N GLY A 20 -29.73 -9.74 -0.94
CA GLY A 20 -29.63 -8.91 -2.14
C GLY A 20 -29.79 -7.39 -1.92
N ALA A 21 -29.68 -6.90 -0.69
CA ALA A 21 -29.60 -5.47 -0.40
C ALA A 21 -28.42 -4.81 -1.12
N CYS A 22 -28.52 -3.51 -1.38
CA CYS A 22 -27.51 -2.78 -2.16
C CYS A 22 -26.11 -2.82 -1.52
N GLY A 23 -25.13 -3.37 -2.25
CA GLY A 23 -23.74 -3.51 -1.83
C GLY A 23 -22.76 -2.52 -2.47
N VAL A 24 -23.27 -1.43 -3.07
CA VAL A 24 -22.45 -0.42 -3.74
C VAL A 24 -21.66 0.40 -2.72
N PHE A 25 -20.43 0.77 -3.06
CA PHE A 25 -19.63 1.76 -2.33
C PHE A 25 -19.54 3.07 -3.12
N HIS A 26 -19.51 4.18 -2.40
CA HIS A 26 -19.25 5.49 -3.01
C HIS A 26 -17.74 5.60 -3.32
N PRO A 27 -17.32 5.82 -4.57
CA PRO A 27 -15.91 5.79 -4.97
C PRO A 27 -15.14 7.07 -4.63
N MET A 28 -15.57 7.86 -3.64
CA MET A 28 -14.98 9.16 -3.28
C MET A 28 -13.48 9.07 -2.99
N ILE A 29 -13.04 8.07 -2.24
CA ILE A 29 -11.61 7.91 -1.90
C ILE A 29 -10.83 7.53 -3.14
N THR A 30 -11.32 6.59 -3.93
CA THR A 30 -10.65 6.13 -5.15
C THR A 30 -10.50 7.27 -6.15
N GLU A 31 -11.55 8.06 -6.37
CA GLU A 31 -11.47 9.23 -7.25
C GLU A 31 -10.43 10.25 -6.75
N ALA A 32 -10.43 10.56 -5.45
CA ALA A 32 -9.48 11.50 -4.87
C ALA A 32 -8.02 11.01 -4.96
N VAL A 33 -7.78 9.72 -4.71
CA VAL A 33 -6.44 9.12 -4.79
C VAL A 33 -5.93 9.08 -6.23
N VAL A 34 -6.77 8.65 -7.18
CA VAL A 34 -6.41 8.59 -8.61
C VAL A 34 -6.16 9.98 -9.16
N ARG A 35 -6.96 10.97 -8.77
CA ARG A 35 -6.77 12.36 -9.16
C ARG A 35 -5.44 12.90 -8.63
N PHE A 36 -5.15 12.71 -7.35
CA PHE A 36 -3.86 13.10 -6.76
C PHE A 36 -2.69 12.43 -7.50
N GLN A 37 -2.76 11.12 -7.74
CA GLN A 37 -1.72 10.39 -8.46
C GLN A 37 -1.49 10.94 -9.87
N SER A 38 -2.56 11.16 -10.63
CA SER A 38 -2.48 11.62 -12.02
C SER A 38 -1.96 13.05 -12.15
N GLU A 39 -2.36 13.96 -11.26
CA GLU A 39 -1.86 15.33 -11.25
C GLU A 39 -0.39 15.38 -10.83
N THR A 40 -0.02 14.64 -9.77
CA THR A 40 1.35 14.65 -9.24
C THR A 40 2.34 13.96 -10.19
N ILE A 41 1.94 12.88 -10.89
CA ILE A 41 2.86 12.24 -11.85
C ILE A 41 3.19 13.16 -13.03
N MET A 42 2.24 13.96 -13.51
CA MET A 42 2.49 14.92 -14.58
C MET A 42 3.44 16.04 -14.15
N GLU A 43 3.40 16.43 -12.87
CA GLU A 43 4.32 17.45 -12.33
C GLU A 43 5.71 16.90 -12.06
N THR A 44 5.80 15.65 -11.58
CA THR A 44 7.09 15.01 -11.24
C THR A 44 7.80 14.44 -12.46
N PHE A 45 7.06 14.09 -13.53
CA PHE A 45 7.59 13.61 -14.82
C PHE A 45 7.08 14.47 -15.98
N PRO A 46 7.45 15.76 -16.06
CA PRO A 46 7.09 16.58 -17.19
C PRO A 46 7.77 16.08 -18.47
N ALA A 47 7.24 16.46 -19.64
CA ALA A 47 7.76 16.05 -20.95
C ALA A 47 9.25 16.40 -21.18
N GLN A 48 9.78 17.36 -20.44
CA GLN A 48 11.18 17.78 -20.50
C GLN A 48 12.12 16.97 -19.58
N GLY A 49 11.59 15.93 -18.91
CA GLY A 49 12.27 15.11 -17.92
C GLY A 49 12.13 15.60 -16.48
N PRO A 50 12.30 14.71 -15.50
CA PRO A 50 12.12 15.00 -14.08
C PRO A 50 13.19 15.90 -13.46
N VAL A 51 14.37 15.98 -14.09
CA VAL A 51 15.53 16.71 -13.54
C VAL A 51 15.65 18.09 -14.15
N LYS A 52 15.77 19.10 -13.29
CA LYS A 52 16.13 20.48 -13.63
C LYS A 52 17.42 20.85 -12.92
N THR A 53 18.36 21.46 -13.63
CA THR A 53 19.62 21.95 -13.04
C THR A 53 19.53 23.45 -12.78
N LYS A 54 20.15 23.90 -11.68
CA LYS A 54 20.30 25.31 -11.36
C LYS A 54 21.75 25.60 -11.00
N ILE A 55 22.33 26.62 -11.62
CA ILE A 55 23.70 27.07 -11.32
C ILE A 55 23.67 27.92 -10.04
N ILE A 56 24.56 27.59 -9.09
CA ILE A 56 24.74 28.34 -7.85
C ILE A 56 25.98 29.22 -8.01
N GLY A 57 25.83 30.53 -7.74
CA GLY A 57 26.88 31.51 -7.86
C GLY A 57 26.92 32.20 -9.23
N LYS A 58 28.09 32.67 -9.68
CA LYS A 58 28.22 33.37 -10.96
C LYS A 58 28.04 32.43 -12.15
N ASP A 59 27.14 32.81 -13.08
CA ASP A 59 26.94 32.11 -14.34
C ASP A 59 28.13 32.33 -15.24
N THR A 60 28.59 31.26 -15.84
CA THR A 60 29.61 31.25 -16.89
C THR A 60 29.21 30.24 -17.95
N ARG A 61 29.53 30.50 -19.19
CA ARG A 61 29.24 29.60 -20.32
C ARG A 61 29.65 28.14 -20.05
N LYS A 62 30.83 27.94 -19.43
CA LYS A 62 31.31 26.58 -19.09
C LYS A 62 30.41 25.89 -18.05
N LYS A 63 29.86 26.63 -17.07
CA LYS A 63 28.91 26.08 -16.07
C LYS A 63 27.56 25.77 -16.70
N GLU A 64 27.09 26.62 -17.62
CA GLU A 64 25.84 26.38 -18.36
C GLU A 64 25.93 25.10 -19.23
N GLU A 65 27.03 24.94 -19.96
CA GLU A 65 27.28 23.72 -20.75
C GLU A 65 27.41 22.48 -19.86
N ALA A 66 28.05 22.59 -18.70
CA ALA A 66 28.13 21.49 -17.73
C ALA A 66 26.77 21.17 -17.10
N ALA A 67 25.99 22.17 -16.74
CA ALA A 67 24.65 21.99 -16.19
C ALA A 67 23.70 21.32 -17.19
N ALA A 68 23.80 21.70 -18.48
CA ALA A 68 23.03 21.05 -19.55
C ALA A 68 23.39 19.55 -19.68
N ARG A 69 24.69 19.20 -19.70
CA ARG A 69 25.12 17.79 -19.75
C ARG A 69 24.64 16.99 -18.53
N VAL A 70 24.78 17.55 -17.32
CA VAL A 70 24.30 16.89 -16.10
C VAL A 70 22.79 16.68 -16.14
N LYS A 71 22.04 17.67 -16.64
CA LYS A 71 20.59 17.53 -16.81
C LYS A 71 20.22 16.40 -17.78
N GLU A 72 20.87 16.34 -18.92
CA GLU A 72 20.62 15.30 -19.93
C GLU A 72 20.97 13.91 -19.40
N ASP A 73 22.16 13.77 -18.79
CA ASP A 73 22.65 12.51 -18.23
C ASP A 73 21.72 11.99 -17.11
N MET A 74 21.36 12.85 -16.14
CA MET A 74 20.45 12.45 -15.05
C MET A 74 19.03 12.12 -15.55
N ASN A 75 18.52 12.84 -16.56
CA ASN A 75 17.24 12.50 -17.16
C ASN A 75 17.31 11.14 -17.87
N TYR A 76 18.36 10.90 -18.66
CA TYR A 76 18.58 9.62 -19.31
C TYR A 76 18.67 8.47 -18.29
N GLU A 77 19.42 8.66 -17.20
CA GLU A 77 19.54 7.67 -16.11
C GLU A 77 18.16 7.33 -15.51
N LEU A 78 17.34 8.34 -15.19
CA LEU A 78 16.06 8.15 -14.55
C LEU A 78 14.93 7.65 -15.46
N THR A 79 15.03 7.90 -16.79
CA THR A 79 13.95 7.53 -17.73
C THR A 79 14.27 6.30 -18.55
N GLU A 80 15.54 6.07 -18.89
CA GLU A 80 15.96 5.01 -19.83
C GLU A 80 16.73 3.89 -19.11
N VAL A 81 17.63 4.22 -18.19
CA VAL A 81 18.44 3.22 -17.48
C VAL A 81 17.67 2.61 -16.31
N MET A 82 17.04 3.45 -15.49
CA MET A 82 16.22 3.02 -14.35
C MET A 82 14.76 2.82 -14.78
N VAL A 83 14.50 1.83 -15.60
CA VAL A 83 13.16 1.56 -16.18
C VAL A 83 12.06 1.37 -15.12
N GLU A 84 12.43 0.92 -13.92
CA GLU A 84 11.53 0.77 -12.79
C GLU A 84 11.15 2.09 -12.11
N TYR A 85 11.94 3.17 -12.29
CA TYR A 85 11.80 4.39 -11.50
C TYR A 85 10.41 5.01 -11.60
N ARG A 86 9.87 5.14 -12.81
CA ARG A 86 8.54 5.73 -13.04
C ARG A 86 7.40 4.83 -12.55
N PRO A 87 7.31 3.54 -12.90
CA PRO A 87 6.28 2.65 -12.37
C PRO A 87 6.27 2.56 -10.84
N GLU A 88 7.45 2.48 -10.22
CA GLU A 88 7.58 2.46 -8.76
C GLU A 88 7.17 3.81 -8.13
N HIS A 89 7.39 4.93 -8.82
CA HIS A 89 6.95 6.23 -8.38
C HIS A 89 5.42 6.39 -8.49
N GLU A 90 4.80 5.87 -9.53
CA GLU A 90 3.34 5.84 -9.67
C GLU A 90 2.66 5.04 -8.56
N ARG A 91 3.21 3.87 -8.20
CA ARG A 91 2.76 3.07 -7.05
C ARG A 91 2.93 3.80 -5.73
N LEU A 92 4.07 4.49 -5.57
CA LEU A 92 4.34 5.32 -4.38
C LEU A 92 3.28 6.40 -4.23
N LEU A 93 2.98 7.15 -5.28
CA LEU A 93 1.99 8.24 -5.25
C LEU A 93 0.58 7.74 -4.89
N TYR A 94 0.17 6.60 -5.46
CA TYR A 94 -1.12 5.99 -5.11
C TYR A 94 -1.20 5.65 -3.61
N SER A 95 -0.19 4.98 -3.09
CA SER A 95 -0.14 4.60 -1.67
C SER A 95 0.03 5.79 -0.75
N LEU A 96 0.79 6.81 -1.17
CA LEU A 96 0.97 8.05 -0.44
C LEU A 96 -0.35 8.79 -0.25
N GLY A 97 -1.12 8.97 -1.32
CA GLY A 97 -2.43 9.60 -1.27
C GLY A 97 -3.40 8.83 -0.38
N LEU A 98 -3.42 7.52 -0.47
CA LEU A 98 -4.33 6.66 0.28
C LEU A 98 -3.97 6.59 1.76
N ALA A 99 -2.76 6.10 2.08
CA ALA A 99 -2.33 5.75 3.44
C ALA A 99 -1.62 6.89 4.18
N GLY A 100 -1.12 7.89 3.47
CA GLY A 100 -0.45 9.07 4.03
C GLY A 100 1.05 8.93 4.18
N SER A 101 1.61 7.73 4.07
CA SER A 101 3.05 7.49 4.10
C SER A 101 3.46 6.47 3.07
N ALA A 102 4.58 6.71 2.41
CA ALA A 102 5.21 5.79 1.49
C ALA A 102 6.72 5.97 1.54
N PHE A 103 7.46 4.94 1.17
CA PHE A 103 8.91 4.96 1.22
C PHE A 103 9.49 4.62 -0.13
N LYS A 104 10.68 5.15 -0.40
CA LYS A 104 11.53 4.76 -1.52
C LYS A 104 12.86 4.28 -0.97
N LYS A 105 13.33 3.13 -1.42
CA LYS A 105 14.67 2.62 -1.11
C LYS A 105 15.53 2.82 -2.34
N VAL A 106 16.67 3.48 -2.15
CA VAL A 106 17.66 3.72 -3.20
C VAL A 106 18.97 3.04 -2.81
N TYR A 107 19.48 2.22 -3.71
CA TYR A 107 20.74 1.52 -3.52
C TYR A 107 21.38 1.15 -4.85
N PHE A 108 22.68 0.85 -4.83
CA PHE A 108 23.39 0.31 -5.98
C PHE A 108 23.26 -1.21 -6.00
N ASP A 109 22.78 -1.77 -7.10
CA ASP A 109 22.71 -3.23 -7.28
C ASP A 109 23.92 -3.71 -8.08
N PRO A 110 24.83 -4.48 -7.46
CA PRO A 110 26.01 -4.97 -8.15
C PRO A 110 25.68 -5.95 -9.28
N SER A 111 24.56 -6.65 -9.21
CA SER A 111 24.15 -7.61 -10.24
C SER A 111 23.70 -6.93 -11.53
N LEU A 112 23.10 -5.75 -11.40
CA LEU A 112 22.66 -4.92 -12.52
C LEU A 112 23.70 -3.84 -12.90
N GLY A 113 24.70 -3.61 -12.05
CA GLY A 113 25.74 -2.60 -12.25
C GLY A 113 25.22 -1.16 -12.25
N ARG A 114 24.03 -0.88 -11.67
CA ARG A 114 23.38 0.42 -11.65
C ARG A 114 22.63 0.70 -10.34
N GLN A 115 22.22 1.93 -10.19
CA GLN A 115 21.34 2.33 -9.10
C GLN A 115 19.90 1.84 -9.35
N ILE A 116 19.20 1.54 -8.26
CA ILE A 116 17.81 1.11 -8.24
C ILE A 116 17.04 1.94 -7.24
N ALA A 117 15.81 2.31 -7.58
CA ALA A 117 14.88 2.99 -6.70
C ALA A 117 13.56 2.23 -6.64
N LEU A 118 13.30 1.58 -5.52
CA LEU A 118 12.11 0.76 -5.29
C LEU A 118 11.13 1.46 -4.35
N TYR A 119 9.85 1.37 -4.66
CA TYR A 119 8.80 1.72 -3.73
C TYR A 119 8.67 0.66 -2.63
N ILE A 120 8.51 1.11 -1.39
CA ILE A 120 8.23 0.25 -0.24
C ILE A 120 6.97 0.76 0.44
N PRO A 121 5.97 -0.09 0.63
CA PRO A 121 4.76 0.28 1.36
C PRO A 121 5.07 0.52 2.86
N ALA A 122 4.25 1.35 3.50
CA ALA A 122 4.48 1.74 4.89
C ALA A 122 4.47 0.56 5.88
N GLU A 123 3.72 -0.49 5.57
CA GLU A 123 3.65 -1.72 6.38
C GLU A 123 4.95 -2.54 6.39
N ASP A 124 5.80 -2.36 5.37
CA ASP A 124 7.08 -3.09 5.25
C ASP A 124 8.28 -2.29 5.80
N VAL A 125 8.04 -1.09 6.34
CA VAL A 125 9.08 -0.28 7.00
C VAL A 125 8.73 -0.10 8.48
N ILE A 126 9.59 -0.62 9.35
CA ILE A 126 9.41 -0.54 10.81
C ILE A 126 10.45 0.39 11.39
N VAL A 127 9.97 1.41 12.11
CA VAL A 127 10.81 2.37 12.84
C VAL A 127 10.45 2.35 14.34
N PRO A 128 11.33 2.78 15.24
CA PRO A 128 11.01 2.94 16.65
C PRO A 128 9.89 3.97 16.85
N TYR A 129 9.07 3.76 17.88
CA TYR A 129 7.94 4.66 18.19
C TYR A 129 8.33 6.12 18.39
N GLY A 130 9.50 6.36 18.97
CA GLY A 130 10.02 7.72 19.22
C GLY A 130 10.70 8.41 18.03
N ALA A 131 10.74 7.76 16.84
CA ALA A 131 11.39 8.36 15.69
C ALA A 131 10.57 9.55 15.16
N SER A 132 11.25 10.68 14.94
CA SER A 132 10.64 11.88 14.33
C SER A 132 10.78 11.88 12.82
N ASN A 133 11.90 11.39 12.30
CA ASN A 133 12.20 11.27 10.89
C ASN A 133 13.08 10.03 10.64
N ILE A 134 13.24 9.67 9.37
CA ILE A 134 14.00 8.46 9.00
C ILE A 134 15.51 8.64 9.16
N GLU A 135 15.98 9.88 9.08
CA GLU A 135 17.41 10.22 9.16
C GLU A 135 17.93 10.08 10.59
N SER A 136 17.15 10.53 11.58
CA SER A 136 17.49 10.45 12.99
C SER A 136 17.01 9.16 13.67
N ALA A 137 16.28 8.31 12.97
CA ALA A 137 15.81 7.05 13.54
C ALA A 137 16.99 6.13 13.92
N GLU A 138 17.01 5.66 15.17
CA GLU A 138 18.03 4.73 15.66
C GLU A 138 18.07 3.42 14.89
N ARG A 139 16.90 2.99 14.42
CA ARG A 139 16.74 1.76 13.64
C ARG A 139 15.68 1.93 12.56
N VAL A 140 15.99 1.47 11.36
CA VAL A 140 15.03 1.32 10.26
C VAL A 140 15.07 -0.12 9.80
N THR A 141 13.95 -0.81 9.84
CA THR A 141 13.87 -2.22 9.42
C THR A 141 12.97 -2.33 8.20
N HIS A 142 13.50 -2.91 7.14
CA HIS A 142 12.75 -3.25 5.93
C HIS A 142 12.39 -4.73 5.94
N VAL A 143 11.10 -5.02 5.83
CA VAL A 143 10.57 -6.39 5.76
C VAL A 143 10.48 -6.79 4.29
N MET A 144 11.18 -7.84 3.91
CA MET A 144 11.20 -8.36 2.54
C MET A 144 10.69 -9.79 2.50
N ARG A 145 9.99 -10.15 1.43
CA ARG A 145 9.62 -11.55 1.17
C ARG A 145 10.37 -12.05 -0.04
N LYS A 146 11.12 -13.15 0.15
CA LYS A 146 11.96 -13.74 -0.90
C LYS A 146 11.68 -15.22 -1.05
N THR A 147 11.60 -15.68 -2.27
CA THR A 147 11.47 -17.10 -2.59
C THR A 147 12.76 -17.85 -2.23
N LYS A 148 12.66 -19.18 -2.03
CA LYS A 148 13.82 -20.04 -1.77
C LYS A 148 14.89 -19.89 -2.84
N ASN A 149 14.47 -19.82 -4.11
CA ASN A 149 15.40 -19.67 -5.24
C ASN A 149 16.15 -18.32 -5.22
N GLU A 150 15.47 -17.22 -4.88
CA GLU A 150 16.13 -15.91 -4.73
C GLU A 150 17.16 -15.90 -3.62
N VAL A 151 16.85 -16.52 -2.48
CA VAL A 151 17.79 -16.62 -1.36
C VAL A 151 19.02 -17.44 -1.76
N VAL A 152 18.84 -18.60 -2.40
CA VAL A 152 19.94 -19.45 -2.88
C VAL A 152 20.81 -18.71 -3.91
N LYS A 153 20.20 -17.95 -4.85
CA LYS A 153 20.97 -17.13 -5.79
C LYS A 153 21.82 -16.07 -5.09
N LEU A 154 21.27 -15.42 -4.05
CA LEU A 154 22.02 -14.42 -3.28
C LEU A 154 23.12 -15.05 -2.42
N GLN A 155 22.94 -16.28 -1.95
CA GLN A 155 23.98 -17.06 -1.28
C GLN A 155 25.09 -17.46 -2.27
N ALA A 156 24.73 -18.00 -3.44
CA ALA A 156 25.69 -18.36 -4.48
C ALA A 156 26.50 -17.15 -5.01
N ALA A 157 25.87 -15.97 -5.06
CA ALA A 157 26.54 -14.71 -5.42
C ALA A 157 27.41 -14.13 -4.28
N GLY A 158 27.48 -14.79 -3.11
CA GLY A 158 28.22 -14.29 -1.94
C GLY A 158 27.60 -13.07 -1.27
N PHE A 159 26.37 -12.72 -1.65
CA PHE A 159 25.67 -11.61 -1.05
C PHE A 159 25.09 -11.96 0.33
N TYR A 160 24.62 -13.18 0.50
CA TYR A 160 24.23 -13.78 1.76
C TYR A 160 25.22 -14.89 2.16
N ARG A 161 25.35 -15.11 3.45
CA ARG A 161 26.12 -16.25 3.97
C ARG A 161 25.43 -17.55 3.55
N GLU A 162 26.22 -18.56 3.29
CA GLU A 162 25.75 -19.91 3.05
C GLU A 162 25.30 -20.54 4.38
N VAL A 163 24.02 -20.40 4.67
CA VAL A 163 23.36 -20.91 5.89
C VAL A 163 22.14 -21.68 5.46
N GLU A 164 22.00 -22.88 5.98
CA GLU A 164 20.80 -23.69 5.75
C GLU A 164 19.61 -23.05 6.48
N LEU A 165 18.63 -22.60 5.72
CA LEU A 165 17.34 -22.13 6.21
C LEU A 165 16.39 -23.31 6.17
N GLY A 166 15.54 -23.45 7.18
CA GLY A 166 14.44 -24.44 7.18
C GLY A 166 13.47 -24.20 6.02
N ASP A 167 12.35 -24.89 6.02
CA ASP A 167 11.30 -24.62 5.03
C ASP A 167 10.69 -23.23 5.26
N PRO A 168 10.42 -22.48 4.17
CA PRO A 168 9.83 -21.17 4.29
C PRO A 168 8.41 -21.27 4.86
N VAL A 169 8.11 -20.42 5.82
CA VAL A 169 6.76 -20.30 6.39
C VAL A 169 6.26 -18.91 6.05
N SER A 170 5.33 -18.83 5.09
CA SER A 170 4.69 -17.57 4.73
C SER A 170 3.38 -17.41 5.52
N PHE A 171 3.28 -16.31 6.24
CA PHE A 171 2.03 -15.84 6.79
C PHE A 171 1.63 -14.57 6.05
N PHE A 172 0.44 -14.54 5.52
CA PHE A 172 -0.12 -13.30 4.98
C PHE A 172 -0.56 -12.40 6.13
N THR A 173 -0.28 -11.13 5.98
CA THR A 173 -0.79 -10.13 6.92
C THR A 173 -2.24 -9.79 6.57
N ASP A 174 -3.03 -9.35 7.55
CA ASP A 174 -4.40 -8.86 7.34
C ASP A 174 -4.51 -7.80 6.24
N ILE A 175 -3.44 -7.03 6.00
CA ILE A 175 -3.39 -6.00 4.96
C ILE A 175 -3.22 -6.64 3.59
N GLU A 176 -2.37 -7.66 3.46
CA GLU A 176 -2.19 -8.39 2.21
C GLU A 176 -3.45 -9.13 1.81
N GLU A 177 -4.12 -9.79 2.77
CA GLU A 177 -5.42 -10.42 2.55
C GLU A 177 -6.45 -9.41 2.06
N ALA A 178 -6.55 -8.25 2.73
CA ALA A 178 -7.48 -7.20 2.31
C ALA A 178 -7.15 -6.62 0.92
N LYS A 179 -5.87 -6.46 0.58
CA LYS A 179 -5.44 -6.02 -0.76
C LYS A 179 -5.80 -7.05 -1.84
N ALA A 180 -5.55 -8.33 -1.57
CA ALA A 180 -5.87 -9.42 -2.48
C ALA A 180 -7.39 -9.53 -2.70
N GLU A 181 -8.16 -9.44 -1.62
CA GLU A 181 -9.62 -9.44 -1.68
C GLU A 181 -10.16 -8.30 -2.55
N GLN A 182 -9.67 -7.07 -2.36
CA GLN A 182 -10.07 -5.91 -3.17
C GLN A 182 -9.66 -6.03 -4.64
N SER A 183 -8.56 -6.74 -4.91
CA SER A 183 -8.07 -7.01 -6.28
C SER A 183 -8.73 -8.24 -6.93
N GLY A 184 -9.57 -8.98 -6.21
CA GLY A 184 -10.19 -10.21 -6.70
C GLY A 184 -9.19 -11.36 -6.88
N ILE A 185 -8.05 -11.33 -6.20
CA ILE A 185 -6.98 -12.33 -6.27
C ILE A 185 -7.07 -13.24 -5.06
N SER A 186 -7.04 -14.56 -5.29
CA SER A 186 -6.91 -15.54 -4.21
C SER A 186 -5.44 -15.67 -3.81
N LEU A 187 -5.14 -15.45 -2.52
CA LEU A 187 -3.82 -15.70 -1.99
C LEU A 187 -3.59 -17.20 -1.87
N THR A 188 -2.55 -17.68 -2.54
CA THR A 188 -1.99 -19.02 -2.35
C THR A 188 -0.68 -18.92 -1.60
N SER A 189 -0.37 -19.91 -0.73
CA SER A 189 0.95 -19.99 -0.10
C SER A 189 2.01 -20.11 -1.19
N ASP A 190 2.92 -19.15 -1.28
CA ASP A 190 4.02 -19.14 -2.23
C ASP A 190 5.38 -19.43 -1.58
N ASP A 191 5.37 -19.95 -0.36
CA ASP A 191 6.52 -20.42 0.39
C ASP A 191 7.72 -19.44 0.36
N ARG A 192 7.47 -18.19 0.79
CA ARG A 192 8.49 -17.14 0.86
C ARG A 192 9.07 -17.03 2.27
N TYR A 193 10.38 -16.81 2.33
CA TYR A 193 11.05 -16.39 3.55
C TYR A 193 10.75 -14.92 3.87
N THR A 194 10.48 -14.63 5.13
CA THR A 194 10.41 -13.25 5.62
C THR A 194 11.82 -12.83 6.07
N ILE A 195 12.42 -11.93 5.32
CA ILE A 195 13.76 -11.41 5.58
C ILE A 195 13.66 -10.00 6.13
N LEU A 196 14.35 -9.76 7.24
CA LEU A 196 14.45 -8.45 7.86
C LEU A 196 15.81 -7.84 7.53
N GLU A 197 15.81 -6.69 6.89
CA GLU A 197 17.00 -5.86 6.68
C GLU A 197 16.97 -4.71 7.69
N VAL A 198 17.84 -4.78 8.68
CA VAL A 198 17.89 -3.86 9.82
C VAL A 198 19.05 -2.91 9.64
N HIS A 199 18.76 -1.63 9.49
CA HIS A 199 19.72 -0.53 9.52
C HIS A 199 19.74 0.05 10.93
N ALA A 200 20.83 -0.14 11.67
CA ALA A 200 20.95 0.31 13.06
C ALA A 200 22.41 0.58 13.43
N ASP A 201 22.58 1.40 14.45
CA ASP A 201 23.89 1.60 15.06
C ASP A 201 24.14 0.48 16.06
N LEU A 202 25.19 -0.29 15.84
CA LEU A 202 25.54 -1.47 16.62
C LEU A 202 27.00 -1.44 17.05
N ASN A 203 27.27 -2.00 18.22
CA ASN A 203 28.63 -2.29 18.67
C ASN A 203 28.87 -3.79 18.41
N ILE A 204 29.71 -4.09 17.44
CA ILE A 204 30.04 -5.47 17.07
C ILE A 204 31.49 -5.72 17.41
N ASP A 205 31.74 -6.55 18.43
CA ASP A 205 33.07 -6.91 18.88
C ASP A 205 33.89 -7.58 17.77
N GLY A 206 35.15 -7.19 17.64
CA GLY A 206 36.12 -7.81 16.73
C GLY A 206 35.97 -7.47 15.24
N VAL A 207 35.03 -6.62 14.83
CA VAL A 207 34.82 -6.34 13.39
C VAL A 207 35.59 -5.09 12.91
N ASP A 208 35.90 -4.13 13.77
CA ASP A 208 36.54 -2.85 13.36
C ASP A 208 37.67 -2.36 14.25
N GLY A 209 38.51 -3.26 14.77
CA GLY A 209 39.74 -2.86 15.45
C GLY A 209 39.52 -2.13 16.79
N ALA A 210 38.42 -2.40 17.46
CA ALA A 210 38.09 -1.86 18.79
C ALA A 210 38.81 -2.63 19.94
N ASP A 211 39.95 -3.20 19.64
CA ASP A 211 40.74 -4.00 20.61
C ASP A 211 41.57 -3.13 21.55
N GLY A 212 41.24 -1.85 21.72
CA GLY A 212 41.87 -0.96 22.68
C GLY A 212 41.06 -0.84 23.97
N GLU A 213 41.60 -1.24 25.10
CA GLU A 213 40.97 -1.20 26.42
C GLU A 213 40.47 0.20 26.87
N ASP A 214 40.76 1.27 26.12
CA ASP A 214 40.46 2.67 26.47
C ASP A 214 39.61 3.43 25.44
N SER A 215 39.11 2.79 24.39
CA SER A 215 38.25 3.47 23.39
C SER A 215 36.79 3.48 23.84
N MET A 216 36.17 4.65 23.91
CA MET A 216 34.71 4.78 23.98
C MET A 216 34.13 3.86 22.92
N GLN A 217 33.40 2.81 23.33
CA GLN A 217 32.72 1.89 22.43
C GLN A 217 31.51 2.62 21.80
N VAL A 218 31.77 3.39 20.75
CA VAL A 218 30.73 4.10 20.01
C VAL A 218 30.10 3.12 19.03
N ALA A 219 28.78 2.98 19.09
CA ALA A 219 28.04 2.15 18.13
C ALA A 219 28.19 2.74 16.71
N LYS A 220 28.43 1.87 15.72
CA LYS A 220 28.65 2.21 14.32
C LYS A 220 27.45 1.77 13.47
N PRO A 221 27.14 2.47 12.36
CA PRO A 221 26.01 2.12 11.52
C PRO A 221 26.27 0.85 10.69
N TYR A 222 25.47 -0.18 10.91
CA TYR A 222 25.49 -1.44 10.17
C TYR A 222 24.14 -1.73 9.50
N VAL A 223 24.18 -2.56 8.47
CA VAL A 223 23.02 -3.22 7.88
C VAL A 223 23.12 -4.70 8.19
N VAL A 224 22.19 -5.20 8.99
CA VAL A 224 22.09 -6.62 9.36
C VAL A 224 20.90 -7.21 8.67
N THR A 225 21.13 -8.26 7.90
CA THR A 225 20.05 -9.01 7.24
C THR A 225 19.88 -10.35 7.93
N LEU A 226 18.65 -10.64 8.36
CA LEU A 226 18.33 -11.89 9.04
C LEU A 226 17.02 -12.49 8.54
N GLU A 227 16.90 -13.80 8.65
CA GLU A 227 15.64 -14.49 8.39
C GLU A 227 14.79 -14.50 9.67
N LYS A 228 13.53 -14.08 9.57
CA LYS A 228 12.63 -13.85 10.73
C LYS A 228 12.29 -15.15 11.48
N GLY A 229 12.03 -16.24 10.76
CA GLY A 229 11.55 -17.51 11.36
C GLY A 229 12.61 -18.20 12.21
N THR A 230 13.85 -18.28 11.70
CA THR A 230 14.97 -18.96 12.36
C THR A 230 15.86 -18.02 13.16
N GLY A 231 15.76 -16.71 12.94
CA GLY A 231 16.66 -15.72 13.52
C GLY A 231 18.09 -15.76 12.98
N LYS A 232 18.34 -16.54 11.91
CA LYS A 232 19.69 -16.69 11.35
C LYS A 232 20.12 -15.44 10.60
N ILE A 233 21.34 -14.98 10.89
CA ILE A 233 21.94 -13.82 10.22
C ILE A 233 22.47 -14.25 8.86
N LEU A 234 21.97 -13.58 7.81
CA LEU A 234 22.35 -13.81 6.42
C LEU A 234 23.50 -12.90 5.97
N ALA A 235 23.52 -11.66 6.43
CA ALA A 235 24.57 -10.71 6.11
C ALA A 235 24.74 -9.64 7.19
N ILE A 236 25.97 -9.16 7.37
CA ILE A 236 26.30 -7.96 8.14
C ILE A 236 27.16 -7.09 7.24
N ARG A 237 26.79 -5.82 7.07
CA ARG A 237 27.50 -4.88 6.21
C ARG A 237 27.67 -3.53 6.89
N ARG A 238 28.78 -2.87 6.63
CA ARG A 238 29.02 -1.49 7.05
C ARG A 238 28.08 -0.55 6.27
N ASN A 239 27.48 0.40 6.99
CA ASN A 239 26.56 1.38 6.40
C ASN A 239 27.17 2.79 6.38
N TRP A 240 28.46 2.89 6.12
CA TRP A 240 29.19 4.15 5.95
C TRP A 240 30.20 4.06 4.82
N ASN A 241 30.75 5.19 4.39
CA ASN A 241 31.81 5.19 3.41
C ASN A 241 33.16 4.89 4.12
N ILE A 242 33.97 3.98 3.57
CA ILE A 242 35.26 3.59 4.15
C ILE A 242 36.20 4.82 4.30
N ASP A 243 36.12 5.77 3.38
CA ASP A 243 36.93 6.98 3.37
C ASP A 243 36.39 8.09 4.30
N ASP A 244 35.24 7.87 4.95
CA ASP A 244 34.64 8.84 5.86
C ASP A 244 35.16 8.60 7.29
N PRO A 245 35.97 9.52 7.84
CA PRO A 245 36.49 9.40 9.20
C PRO A 245 35.42 9.52 10.28
N LEU A 246 34.26 10.15 9.97
CA LEU A 246 33.14 10.28 10.89
C LEU A 246 32.18 9.10 10.86
N MET A 247 32.36 8.17 9.92
CA MET A 247 31.52 6.98 9.73
C MET A 247 30.03 7.30 9.68
N LEU A 248 29.64 8.35 8.95
CA LEU A 248 28.27 8.81 8.86
C LEU A 248 27.39 7.78 8.17
N LYS A 249 26.22 7.54 8.74
CA LYS A 249 25.23 6.59 8.23
C LYS A 249 24.78 6.97 6.81
N ARG A 250 24.88 6.04 5.86
CA ARG A 250 24.30 6.20 4.53
C ARG A 250 22.79 6.09 4.58
N GLN A 251 22.13 7.04 3.95
CA GLN A 251 20.67 7.01 3.79
C GLN A 251 20.29 6.21 2.55
N HIS A 252 19.54 5.13 2.78
CA HIS A 252 19.00 4.29 1.72
C HIS A 252 17.49 4.48 1.56
N PHE A 253 16.83 5.04 2.55
CA PHE A 253 15.38 5.21 2.56
C PHE A 253 15.02 6.69 2.50
N VAL A 254 14.00 7.00 1.71
CA VAL A 254 13.37 8.31 1.64
C VAL A 254 11.92 8.15 2.06
N HIS A 255 11.49 8.90 3.06
CA HIS A 255 10.12 8.92 3.54
C HIS A 255 9.34 10.05 2.87
N TYR A 256 8.18 9.71 2.34
CA TYR A 256 7.21 10.65 1.80
C TYR A 256 5.99 10.67 2.72
N ALA A 257 5.62 11.86 3.20
CA ALA A 257 4.41 12.08 3.99
C ALA A 257 3.43 12.94 3.20
N TYR A 258 2.17 12.49 3.05
CA TYR A 258 1.14 13.24 2.33
C TYR A 258 0.74 14.50 3.11
N VAL A 259 0.27 14.33 4.32
CA VAL A 259 0.10 15.40 5.30
C VAL A 259 0.88 15.00 6.56
N PRO A 260 1.89 15.78 6.97
CA PRO A 260 2.59 15.51 8.22
C PRO A 260 1.61 15.44 9.39
N GLY A 261 1.65 14.31 10.12
CA GLY A 261 0.77 14.04 11.26
C GLY A 261 1.45 14.34 12.60
N PHE A 262 0.93 13.70 13.66
CA PHE A 262 1.42 13.88 15.03
C PHE A 262 2.71 13.10 15.33
N GLY A 263 3.11 12.18 14.47
CA GLY A 263 4.28 11.31 14.64
C GLY A 263 5.03 11.10 13.34
N PHE A 264 5.71 9.98 13.26
CA PHE A 264 6.51 9.62 12.09
C PHE A 264 5.66 9.49 10.82
N TYR A 265 4.51 8.82 10.91
CA TYR A 265 3.66 8.57 9.75
C TYR A 265 2.74 9.74 9.45
N GLY A 266 2.60 10.07 8.17
CA GLY A 266 1.67 11.09 7.68
C GLY A 266 0.22 10.61 7.64
N LEU A 267 -0.68 11.56 7.48
CA LEU A 267 -2.12 11.32 7.30
C LEU A 267 -2.45 11.28 5.81
N GLY A 268 -3.14 10.23 5.36
CA GLY A 268 -3.64 10.10 4.00
C GLY A 268 -5.11 10.48 3.86
N LEU A 269 -5.61 10.44 2.64
CA LEU A 269 -7.00 10.75 2.32
C LEU A 269 -7.99 9.88 3.10
N ILE A 270 -7.61 8.64 3.40
CA ILE A 270 -8.44 7.76 4.22
C ILE A 270 -8.71 8.31 5.62
N HIS A 271 -7.74 8.98 6.22
CA HIS A 271 -7.87 9.60 7.53
C HIS A 271 -8.69 10.89 7.47
N ILE A 272 -8.61 11.62 6.35
CA ILE A 272 -9.22 12.94 6.19
C ILE A 272 -10.69 12.83 5.75
N ILE A 273 -10.97 12.02 4.74
CA ILE A 273 -12.30 11.92 4.12
C ILE A 273 -12.96 10.54 4.28
N GLY A 274 -12.32 9.59 4.95
CA GLY A 274 -12.85 8.22 5.12
C GLY A 274 -14.21 8.19 5.82
N GLY A 275 -14.43 9.05 6.82
CA GLY A 275 -15.71 9.18 7.49
C GLY A 275 -16.83 9.64 6.55
N TYR A 276 -16.54 10.59 5.66
CA TYR A 276 -17.49 11.06 4.65
C TYR A 276 -17.79 10.01 3.59
N ALA A 277 -16.77 9.25 3.16
CA ALA A 277 -16.96 8.16 2.22
C ALA A 277 -17.85 7.04 2.80
N LYS A 278 -17.69 6.73 4.09
CA LYS A 278 -18.54 5.78 4.81
C LYS A 278 -19.99 6.28 4.89
N ALA A 279 -20.19 7.55 5.25
CA ALA A 279 -21.51 8.15 5.32
C ALA A 279 -22.18 8.21 3.93
N GLY A 280 -21.45 8.63 2.89
CA GLY A 280 -21.93 8.66 1.52
C GLY A 280 -22.33 7.28 1.01
N THR A 281 -21.53 6.26 1.28
CA THR A 281 -21.86 4.86 0.97
C THR A 281 -23.15 4.42 1.65
N SER A 282 -23.31 4.73 2.93
CA SER A 282 -24.53 4.40 3.68
C SER A 282 -25.78 5.06 3.09
N ILE A 283 -25.69 6.34 2.74
CA ILE A 283 -26.82 7.10 2.15
C ILE A 283 -27.19 6.51 0.78
N ILE A 284 -26.22 6.24 -0.10
CA ILE A 284 -26.50 5.66 -1.42
C ILE A 284 -27.16 4.29 -1.28
N ARG A 285 -26.67 3.44 -0.39
CA ARG A 285 -27.26 2.11 -0.12
C ARG A 285 -28.70 2.25 0.34
N GLN A 286 -28.99 3.12 1.30
CA GLN A 286 -30.34 3.38 1.78
C GLN A 286 -31.26 3.92 0.67
N LEU A 287 -30.77 4.81 -0.18
CA LEU A 287 -31.54 5.37 -1.29
C LEU A 287 -31.90 4.29 -2.32
N VAL A 288 -30.95 3.45 -2.70
CA VAL A 288 -31.19 2.34 -3.66
C VAL A 288 -32.12 1.30 -3.05
N ASP A 289 -31.92 0.95 -1.79
CA ASP A 289 -32.74 -0.01 -1.06
C ASP A 289 -34.17 0.51 -0.88
N ALA A 290 -34.36 1.79 -0.54
CA ALA A 290 -35.67 2.41 -0.47
C ALA A 290 -36.37 2.44 -1.85
N GLY A 291 -35.61 2.74 -2.92
CA GLY A 291 -36.14 2.67 -4.28
C GLY A 291 -36.59 1.26 -4.68
N SER A 292 -35.81 0.25 -4.30
CA SER A 292 -36.12 -1.18 -4.53
C SER A 292 -37.40 -1.58 -3.80
N LEU A 293 -37.55 -1.19 -2.54
CA LEU A 293 -38.74 -1.46 -1.73
C LEU A 293 -39.96 -0.70 -2.27
N SER A 294 -39.79 0.56 -2.74
CA SER A 294 -40.88 1.32 -3.36
C SER A 294 -41.36 0.70 -4.66
N ASN A 295 -40.45 0.13 -5.47
CA ASN A 295 -40.82 -0.49 -6.75
C ASN A 295 -41.39 -1.92 -6.56
N LEU A 296 -40.96 -2.63 -5.50
CA LEU A 296 -41.42 -3.97 -5.16
C LEU A 296 -41.92 -4.00 -3.72
N PRO A 297 -43.07 -3.34 -3.43
CA PRO A 297 -43.59 -3.25 -2.06
C PRO A 297 -44.00 -4.63 -1.54
N GLY A 298 -43.43 -5.00 -0.39
CA GLY A 298 -43.88 -6.16 0.36
C GLY A 298 -45.17 -5.87 1.12
N GLY A 299 -45.90 -6.91 1.48
CA GLY A 299 -47.11 -6.76 2.25
C GLY A 299 -47.47 -8.01 3.05
N LEU A 300 -48.42 -7.88 3.95
CA LEU A 300 -49.02 -8.99 4.67
C LEU A 300 -50.30 -9.39 3.93
N LYS A 301 -50.46 -10.71 3.69
CA LYS A 301 -51.69 -11.26 3.15
C LYS A 301 -52.37 -12.14 4.20
N SER A 302 -53.70 -12.08 4.24
CA SER A 302 -54.50 -12.95 5.09
C SER A 302 -54.32 -14.42 4.73
N ARG A 303 -54.29 -15.27 5.74
CA ARG A 303 -54.20 -16.73 5.53
C ARG A 303 -55.49 -17.22 4.83
N GLY A 304 -55.37 -17.79 3.65
CA GLY A 304 -56.51 -18.25 2.83
C GLY A 304 -56.75 -17.44 1.57
N LEU A 305 -56.14 -16.26 1.44
CA LEU A 305 -56.13 -15.54 0.16
C LEU A 305 -55.36 -16.31 -0.87
N ARG A 306 -55.99 -16.69 -1.96
CA ARG A 306 -55.37 -17.38 -3.11
C ARG A 306 -55.29 -16.43 -4.28
N VAL A 307 -54.08 -16.24 -4.80
CA VAL A 307 -53.82 -15.51 -6.06
C VAL A 307 -53.50 -16.50 -7.13
N LYS A 308 -54.20 -16.50 -8.21
CA LYS A 308 -53.94 -17.41 -9.35
C LYS A 308 -52.59 -17.02 -10.00
N GLY A 309 -51.67 -17.96 -10.02
CA GLY A 309 -50.29 -17.69 -10.54
C GLY A 309 -49.38 -17.02 -9.52
N ASP A 310 -49.51 -17.31 -8.20
CA ASP A 310 -48.69 -16.78 -7.10
C ASP A 310 -47.18 -17.07 -7.24
N ASP A 311 -46.82 -18.10 -8.06
CA ASP A 311 -45.43 -18.51 -8.28
C ASP A 311 -44.68 -17.70 -9.35
N THR A 312 -45.37 -16.77 -10.02
CA THR A 312 -44.75 -15.96 -11.09
C THR A 312 -44.83 -14.46 -10.80
N PRO A 313 -43.80 -13.67 -11.11
CA PRO A 313 -43.88 -12.22 -10.98
C PRO A 313 -45.00 -11.64 -11.83
N ILE A 314 -45.65 -10.59 -11.31
CA ILE A 314 -46.67 -9.83 -12.04
C ILE A 314 -45.99 -8.87 -13.02
N GLY A 315 -46.31 -9.00 -14.30
CA GLY A 315 -45.79 -8.12 -15.34
C GLY A 315 -46.50 -6.72 -15.34
N PRO A 316 -45.85 -5.71 -15.91
CA PRO A 316 -46.47 -4.37 -16.04
C PRO A 316 -47.78 -4.46 -16.85
N GLY A 317 -48.89 -3.99 -16.24
CA GLY A 317 -50.22 -4.01 -16.86
C GLY A 317 -50.99 -5.34 -16.75
N GLU A 318 -50.47 -6.30 -16.03
CA GLU A 318 -51.13 -7.62 -15.80
C GLU A 318 -52.13 -7.52 -14.64
N PHE A 319 -53.32 -8.09 -14.83
CA PHE A 319 -54.32 -8.25 -13.78
C PHE A 319 -54.46 -9.74 -13.44
N ARG A 320 -54.52 -10.05 -12.14
CA ARG A 320 -54.66 -11.47 -11.68
C ARG A 320 -55.95 -11.65 -10.89
N ASP A 321 -56.59 -12.79 -11.11
CA ASP A 321 -57.76 -13.19 -10.36
C ASP A 321 -57.38 -13.56 -8.93
N VAL A 322 -58.12 -13.08 -7.95
CA VAL A 322 -57.88 -13.28 -6.52
C VAL A 322 -59.18 -13.82 -5.87
N ASP A 323 -59.05 -15.00 -5.25
CA ASP A 323 -60.16 -15.54 -4.42
C ASP A 323 -60.06 -14.99 -3.00
N VAL A 324 -61.03 -14.18 -2.59
CA VAL A 324 -61.11 -13.57 -1.28
C VAL A 324 -62.07 -14.34 -0.38
N PRO A 325 -61.61 -14.89 0.76
CA PRO A 325 -62.45 -15.77 1.59
C PRO A 325 -63.55 -14.99 2.30
N SER A 326 -63.38 -13.74 2.64
CA SER A 326 -64.41 -12.82 3.18
C SER A 326 -63.94 -11.38 3.16
N GLY A 327 -64.86 -10.44 3.01
CA GLY A 327 -64.56 -8.99 3.01
C GLY A 327 -64.01 -8.47 1.67
N SER A 328 -63.46 -7.28 1.71
CA SER A 328 -62.84 -6.66 0.52
C SER A 328 -61.38 -7.09 0.37
N ILE A 329 -60.80 -6.98 -0.85
CA ILE A 329 -59.37 -7.23 -1.08
C ILE A 329 -58.51 -6.40 -0.15
N ARG A 330 -58.91 -5.14 0.14
CA ARG A 330 -58.21 -4.24 1.05
C ARG A 330 -58.10 -4.77 2.47
N ASP A 331 -59.08 -5.51 2.94
CA ASP A 331 -59.10 -6.06 4.30
C ASP A 331 -58.19 -7.29 4.43
N ASN A 332 -57.84 -7.90 3.32
CA ASN A 332 -57.05 -9.11 3.25
C ASN A 332 -55.59 -8.88 2.85
N ILE A 333 -55.23 -7.72 2.34
CA ILE A 333 -53.87 -7.34 1.94
C ILE A 333 -53.51 -6.02 2.61
N MET A 334 -52.49 -5.98 3.41
CA MET A 334 -51.95 -4.80 4.05
C MET A 334 -50.51 -4.57 3.52
N PRO A 335 -50.26 -3.51 2.74
CA PRO A 335 -48.89 -3.14 2.36
C PRO A 335 -48.14 -2.70 3.62
N LEU A 336 -46.89 -3.07 3.73
CA LEU A 336 -46.01 -2.58 4.80
C LEU A 336 -45.74 -1.08 4.57
N PRO A 337 -45.91 -0.23 5.56
CA PRO A 337 -45.53 1.18 5.44
C PRO A 337 -43.99 1.27 5.41
N TYR A 338 -43.48 1.92 4.41
CA TYR A 338 -42.05 2.19 4.26
C TYR A 338 -41.76 3.66 4.48
#